data_eefe82840b0fb5ddc04198bc3bb90b33
#
_entry.id   eefe82840b0fb5ddc04198bc3bb90b33
#
_cell.length_a   1.000
_cell.length_b   1.000
_cell.length_c   1.000
_cell.angle_alpha   90.00
_cell.angle_beta   90.00
_cell.angle_gamma   90.00
#
_symmetry.space_group_name_H-M   'P 1'
#
loop_
_entity.id
_entity.type
_entity.pdbx_description
1 polymer ?
#
loop_
_entity_poly.entity_id
_entity_poly.type
_entity_poly.pdbx_seq_one_letter_code
_entity_poly.pdbx_strand_id
1 'polypeptide(L)'
;VGSERCIRDSINKVDKPNCRPEEVQEMVFDLMFSLDATEEQLDFPTIYGSAKQGWMSEDWKEPKEDITALLDAIIQYIPEPQELEGSSQMLITSLDYSKYVGRIAVGRVHRGELREGQEIMLCKRDGSMVKSKIKEIDVFEGLGRTKVDAVQSGDICAIIGVEGFEIGETIADANDPEPLPTIAIDEPTMSMLFTINNSPFFGKDGKFVTSRHIYDRLMKELDKNLALRVVPTDSADSWLVYGRGVLHLSVLIETMRREGYELQVGQPQVIIKEIDGEKCNRANSCRS
;
A
#
# COMPACT_ATOMS: atom_id res chain seq x y z
N VAL A 1 -2.53 6.45 -19.89
CA VAL A 1 -2.55 5.00 -19.84
C VAL A 1 -3.83 4.60 -19.14
N GLY A 2 -4.87 4.30 -19.95
CA GLY A 2 -6.16 3.87 -19.44
C GLY A 2 -6.06 2.46 -18.90
N SER A 3 -5.90 2.31 -17.60
CA SER A 3 -6.34 1.09 -16.98
C SER A 3 -7.86 1.13 -16.98
N GLU A 4 -8.49 0.40 -17.86
CA GLU A 4 -9.92 0.14 -17.80
C GLU A 4 -10.20 -0.52 -16.45
N ARG A 5 -10.68 0.28 -15.51
CA ARG A 5 -11.14 -0.24 -14.22
C ARG A 5 -12.53 -0.79 -14.45
N CYS A 6 -12.62 -2.10 -14.60
CA CYS A 6 -13.89 -2.77 -14.59
C CYS A 6 -14.53 -2.63 -13.20
N ILE A 7 -15.69 -1.99 -13.12
CA ILE A 7 -16.48 -1.90 -11.89
C ILE A 7 -17.37 -3.13 -11.85
N ARG A 8 -17.35 -3.84 -10.73
CA ARG A 8 -18.20 -5.00 -10.44
C ARG A 8 -18.54 -4.97 -8.96
N ASP A 9 -19.81 -4.99 -8.66
CA ASP A 9 -20.29 -4.81 -7.30
C ASP A 9 -20.83 -6.09 -6.70
N SER A 10 -20.51 -6.31 -5.43
CA SER A 10 -21.17 -7.32 -4.61
C SER A 10 -21.74 -6.68 -3.35
N ILE A 11 -23.06 -6.79 -3.17
CA ILE A 11 -23.77 -6.29 -2.00
C ILE A 11 -23.87 -7.41 -0.98
N ASN A 12 -23.02 -7.32 0.03
CA ASN A 12 -22.93 -8.32 1.11
C ASN A 12 -23.89 -7.99 2.26
N LYS A 13 -24.10 -8.99 3.14
CA LYS A 13 -24.92 -8.89 4.37
C LYS A 13 -26.41 -8.69 4.12
N VAL A 14 -26.94 -9.20 3.02
CA VAL A 14 -28.39 -9.17 2.75
C VAL A 14 -29.21 -10.08 3.66
N ASP A 15 -28.52 -10.91 4.47
CA ASP A 15 -29.10 -11.71 5.56
C ASP A 15 -29.55 -10.89 6.78
N LYS A 16 -29.22 -9.60 6.83
CA LYS A 16 -29.58 -8.75 7.97
C LYS A 16 -31.03 -8.26 7.89
N PRO A 17 -31.75 -8.17 9.02
CA PRO A 17 -33.13 -7.70 9.04
C PRO A 17 -33.34 -6.28 8.48
N ASN A 18 -32.31 -5.46 8.56
CA ASN A 18 -32.31 -4.06 8.12
C ASN A 18 -31.52 -3.87 6.82
N CYS A 19 -31.36 -4.90 6.01
CA CYS A 19 -30.69 -4.77 4.72
C CYS A 19 -31.53 -3.91 3.77
N ARG A 20 -30.85 -3.11 2.93
CA ARG A 20 -31.44 -2.22 1.94
C ARG A 20 -30.70 -2.36 0.61
N PRO A 21 -30.72 -3.55 -0.02
CA PRO A 21 -29.86 -3.82 -1.17
C PRO A 21 -30.17 -2.91 -2.37
N GLU A 22 -31.45 -2.67 -2.66
CA GLU A 22 -31.89 -1.81 -3.75
C GLU A 22 -31.46 -0.35 -3.55
N GLU A 23 -31.65 0.19 -2.34
CA GLU A 23 -31.20 1.55 -1.99
C GLU A 23 -29.66 1.69 -2.06
N VAL A 24 -28.93 0.67 -1.60
CA VAL A 24 -27.45 0.67 -1.68
C VAL A 24 -27.00 0.65 -3.13
N GLN A 25 -27.66 -0.11 -4.01
CA GLN A 25 -27.35 -0.12 -5.44
C GLN A 25 -27.56 1.25 -6.08
N GLU A 26 -28.67 1.91 -5.77
CA GLU A 26 -28.94 3.29 -6.23
C GLU A 26 -27.87 4.26 -5.73
N MET A 27 -27.48 4.18 -4.46
CA MET A 27 -26.41 5.03 -3.90
C MET A 27 -25.06 4.80 -4.58
N VAL A 28 -24.72 3.56 -4.95
CA VAL A 28 -23.49 3.27 -5.71
C VAL A 28 -23.58 3.85 -7.11
N PHE A 29 -24.72 3.70 -7.78
CA PHE A 29 -24.95 4.29 -9.10
C PHE A 29 -24.82 5.82 -9.07
N ASP A 30 -25.46 6.49 -8.11
CA ASP A 30 -25.35 7.95 -7.93
C ASP A 30 -23.91 8.38 -7.65
N LEU A 31 -23.17 7.60 -6.85
CA LEU A 31 -21.75 7.89 -6.59
C LEU A 31 -20.93 7.80 -7.88
N MET A 32 -21.09 6.73 -8.66
CA MET A 32 -20.37 6.54 -9.92
C MET A 32 -20.71 7.66 -10.91
N PHE A 33 -21.98 8.02 -10.99
CA PHE A 33 -22.43 9.13 -11.81
C PHE A 33 -21.80 10.46 -11.39
N SER A 34 -21.70 10.73 -10.09
CA SER A 34 -21.03 11.93 -9.56
C SER A 34 -19.52 11.96 -9.79
N LEU A 35 -18.91 10.82 -10.10
CA LEU A 35 -17.51 10.67 -10.44
C LEU A 35 -17.25 10.66 -11.97
N ASP A 36 -18.22 11.10 -12.77
CA ASP A 36 -18.15 11.14 -14.23
C ASP A 36 -17.84 9.77 -14.86
N ALA A 37 -18.41 8.69 -14.32
CA ALA A 37 -18.28 7.35 -14.89
C ALA A 37 -18.90 7.28 -16.29
N THR A 38 -18.27 6.49 -17.18
CA THR A 38 -18.79 6.26 -18.54
C THR A 38 -20.03 5.36 -18.51
N GLU A 39 -20.82 5.35 -19.60
CA GLU A 39 -21.99 4.47 -19.72
C GLU A 39 -21.62 2.99 -19.49
N GLU A 40 -20.49 2.53 -20.02
CA GLU A 40 -19.97 1.17 -19.79
C GLU A 40 -19.61 0.88 -18.33
N GLN A 41 -19.17 1.91 -17.61
CA GLN A 41 -18.87 1.78 -16.17
C GLN A 41 -20.13 1.82 -15.31
N LEU A 42 -21.20 2.42 -15.80
CA LEU A 42 -22.50 2.46 -15.12
C LEU A 42 -23.34 1.21 -15.37
N ASP A 43 -23.07 0.45 -16.43
CA ASP A 43 -23.70 -0.83 -16.74
C ASP A 43 -22.93 -1.98 -16.07
N PHE A 44 -22.97 -2.02 -14.76
CA PHE A 44 -22.28 -3.06 -13.98
C PHE A 44 -23.25 -4.08 -13.39
N PRO A 45 -22.97 -5.38 -13.52
CA PRO A 45 -23.74 -6.42 -12.86
C PRO A 45 -23.54 -6.36 -11.35
N THR A 46 -24.63 -6.53 -10.60
CA THR A 46 -24.60 -6.58 -9.14
C THR A 46 -24.91 -7.98 -8.65
N ILE A 47 -24.08 -8.52 -7.75
CA ILE A 47 -24.29 -9.80 -7.07
C ILE A 47 -24.58 -9.53 -5.60
N TYR A 48 -25.58 -10.22 -5.06
CA TYR A 48 -26.04 -10.07 -3.69
C TYR A 48 -25.75 -11.32 -2.87
N GLY A 49 -25.53 -11.18 -1.57
CA GLY A 49 -25.42 -12.37 -0.76
C GLY A 49 -24.99 -12.15 0.70
N SER A 50 -24.67 -13.24 1.33
CA SER A 50 -24.15 -13.29 2.69
C SER A 50 -22.89 -14.13 2.77
N ALA A 51 -21.73 -13.47 2.83
CA ALA A 51 -20.45 -14.15 3.01
C ALA A 51 -20.42 -14.96 4.34
N LYS A 52 -21.17 -14.52 5.37
CA LYS A 52 -21.29 -15.25 6.63
C LYS A 52 -22.02 -16.58 6.46
N GLN A 53 -23.05 -16.61 5.64
CA GLN A 53 -23.85 -17.80 5.35
C GLN A 53 -23.31 -18.61 4.17
N GLY A 54 -22.34 -18.06 3.43
CA GLY A 54 -21.63 -18.76 2.34
C GLY A 54 -22.40 -18.82 1.03
N TRP A 55 -23.31 -17.89 0.76
CA TRP A 55 -24.07 -17.87 -0.49
C TRP A 55 -24.05 -16.52 -1.20
N MET A 56 -24.16 -16.55 -2.53
CA MET A 56 -24.30 -15.38 -3.42
C MET A 56 -25.34 -15.67 -4.51
N SER A 57 -26.04 -14.63 -4.97
CA SER A 57 -27.12 -14.73 -5.96
C SER A 57 -27.22 -13.44 -6.78
N GLU A 58 -27.78 -13.52 -7.97
CA GLU A 58 -28.14 -12.35 -8.80
C GLU A 58 -29.39 -11.63 -8.27
N ASP A 59 -30.26 -12.36 -7.52
CA ASP A 59 -31.40 -11.77 -6.82
C ASP A 59 -31.25 -11.97 -5.30
N TRP A 60 -31.28 -10.88 -4.54
CA TRP A 60 -31.13 -10.93 -3.10
C TRP A 60 -32.33 -11.61 -2.37
N LYS A 61 -33.46 -11.73 -3.05
CA LYS A 61 -34.67 -12.41 -2.55
C LYS A 61 -34.59 -13.93 -2.72
N GLU A 62 -33.67 -14.40 -3.54
CA GLU A 62 -33.49 -15.82 -3.86
C GLU A 62 -32.10 -16.31 -3.38
N PRO A 63 -31.95 -16.65 -2.08
CA PRO A 63 -30.70 -17.21 -1.58
C PRO A 63 -30.33 -18.51 -2.30
N LYS A 64 -29.06 -18.66 -2.64
CA LYS A 64 -28.48 -19.89 -3.20
C LYS A 64 -27.81 -20.70 -2.08
N GLU A 65 -27.31 -21.88 -2.42
CA GLU A 65 -26.65 -22.77 -1.45
C GLU A 65 -25.15 -22.46 -1.30
N ASP A 66 -24.55 -21.76 -2.28
CA ASP A 66 -23.13 -21.51 -2.37
C ASP A 66 -22.78 -20.14 -2.99
N ILE A 67 -21.49 -19.91 -3.25
CA ILE A 67 -20.95 -18.67 -3.84
C ILE A 67 -20.72 -18.77 -5.35
N THR A 68 -21.19 -19.81 -6.01
CA THR A 68 -20.93 -20.07 -7.45
C THR A 68 -21.34 -18.90 -8.32
N ALA A 69 -22.46 -18.24 -8.04
CA ALA A 69 -22.90 -17.06 -8.80
C ALA A 69 -21.88 -15.91 -8.78
N LEU A 70 -21.16 -15.70 -7.66
CA LEU A 70 -20.09 -14.73 -7.60
C LEU A 70 -18.87 -15.16 -8.41
N LEU A 71 -18.48 -16.43 -8.33
CA LEU A 71 -17.33 -16.95 -9.07
C LEU A 71 -17.58 -16.92 -10.59
N ASP A 72 -18.78 -17.28 -11.01
CA ASP A 72 -19.18 -17.21 -12.42
C ASP A 72 -19.19 -15.76 -12.91
N ALA A 73 -19.69 -14.83 -12.13
CA ALA A 73 -19.64 -13.40 -12.45
C ALA A 73 -18.19 -12.88 -12.56
N ILE A 74 -17.29 -13.34 -11.70
CA ILE A 74 -15.85 -12.99 -11.79
C ILE A 74 -15.27 -13.50 -13.12
N ILE A 75 -15.52 -14.76 -13.47
CA ILE A 75 -15.01 -15.37 -14.70
C ILE A 75 -15.59 -14.66 -15.95
N GLN A 76 -16.86 -14.31 -15.90
CA GLN A 76 -17.56 -13.71 -17.04
C GLN A 76 -17.19 -12.25 -17.28
N TYR A 77 -17.04 -11.46 -16.22
CA TYR A 77 -16.98 -10.00 -16.33
C TYR A 77 -15.61 -9.40 -16.00
N ILE A 78 -14.72 -10.11 -15.34
CA ILE A 78 -13.38 -9.61 -15.05
C ILE A 78 -12.43 -10.13 -16.14
N PRO A 79 -11.77 -9.24 -16.91
CA PRO A 79 -10.82 -9.67 -17.91
C PRO A 79 -9.64 -10.39 -17.26
N GLU A 80 -9.14 -11.41 -17.93
CA GLU A 80 -7.92 -12.09 -17.54
C GLU A 80 -6.72 -11.12 -17.57
N PRO A 81 -5.68 -11.36 -16.76
CA PRO A 81 -4.46 -10.57 -16.80
C PRO A 81 -3.85 -10.60 -18.19
N GLN A 82 -3.51 -9.43 -18.72
CA GLN A 82 -2.81 -9.36 -19.99
C GLN A 82 -1.38 -9.88 -19.81
N GLU A 83 -1.01 -10.91 -20.54
CA GLU A 83 0.37 -11.38 -20.64
C GLU A 83 1.10 -10.52 -21.67
N LEU A 84 2.01 -9.68 -21.21
CA LEU A 84 2.82 -8.85 -22.09
C LEU A 84 4.19 -9.51 -22.30
N GLU A 85 4.50 -9.83 -23.54
CA GLU A 85 5.80 -10.36 -23.94
C GLU A 85 6.85 -9.25 -24.02
N GLY A 86 8.11 -9.57 -23.74
CA GLY A 86 9.24 -8.65 -23.84
C GLY A 86 10.23 -8.76 -22.68
N SER A 87 11.13 -7.78 -22.58
CA SER A 87 12.10 -7.68 -21.49
C SER A 87 11.40 -7.62 -20.12
N SER A 88 11.96 -8.31 -19.15
CA SER A 88 11.34 -8.40 -17.80
C SER A 88 11.19 -7.03 -17.14
N GLN A 89 10.02 -6.81 -16.54
CA GLN A 89 9.66 -5.52 -15.94
C GLN A 89 8.67 -5.71 -14.78
N MET A 90 9.03 -5.23 -13.60
CA MET A 90 8.20 -5.30 -12.40
C MET A 90 8.21 -3.95 -11.67
N LEU A 91 7.04 -3.43 -11.33
CA LEU A 91 6.90 -2.26 -10.50
C LEU A 91 6.83 -2.65 -9.03
N ILE A 92 7.69 -2.08 -8.20
CA ILE A 92 7.67 -2.28 -6.75
C ILE A 92 6.52 -1.45 -6.17
N THR A 93 5.50 -2.12 -5.66
CA THR A 93 4.29 -1.47 -5.12
C THR A 93 4.20 -1.51 -3.61
N SER A 94 4.92 -2.43 -2.97
CA SER A 94 4.94 -2.61 -1.52
C SER A 94 6.29 -3.09 -1.03
N LEU A 95 6.56 -2.86 0.24
CA LEU A 95 7.74 -3.36 0.93
C LEU A 95 7.31 -4.30 2.05
N ASP A 96 8.05 -5.38 2.20
CA ASP A 96 7.98 -6.22 3.38
C ASP A 96 9.37 -6.39 4.00
N TYR A 97 9.42 -6.88 5.20
CA TYR A 97 10.66 -7.04 5.95
C TYR A 97 10.70 -8.36 6.70
N SER A 98 11.77 -9.07 6.53
CA SER A 98 12.08 -10.27 7.33
C SER A 98 13.38 -10.07 8.12
N LYS A 99 13.40 -10.54 9.35
CA LYS A 99 14.61 -10.49 10.21
C LYS A 99 15.79 -11.29 9.64
N TYR A 100 15.51 -12.23 8.74
CA TYR A 100 16.51 -13.16 8.18
C TYR A 100 17.05 -12.68 6.84
N VAL A 101 16.20 -12.12 5.99
CA VAL A 101 16.56 -11.76 4.60
C VAL A 101 16.51 -10.23 4.34
N GLY A 102 16.13 -9.46 5.34
CA GLY A 102 16.05 -8.00 5.22
C GLY A 102 14.82 -7.52 4.47
N ARG A 103 14.98 -6.48 3.65
CA ARG A 103 13.90 -5.88 2.85
C ARG A 103 13.53 -6.78 1.68
N ILE A 104 12.24 -6.88 1.44
CA ILE A 104 11.62 -7.70 0.40
C ILE A 104 10.80 -6.78 -0.51
N ALA A 105 11.10 -6.79 -1.80
CA ALA A 105 10.37 -6.02 -2.80
C ALA A 105 9.13 -6.79 -3.23
N VAL A 106 7.95 -6.22 -3.03
CA VAL A 106 6.69 -6.81 -3.45
C VAL A 106 6.11 -5.99 -4.60
N GLY A 107 5.68 -6.67 -5.66
CA GLY A 107 5.09 -6.01 -6.81
C GLY A 107 4.46 -6.98 -7.80
N ARG A 108 3.92 -6.40 -8.87
CA ARG A 108 3.36 -7.17 -9.98
C ARG A 108 4.35 -7.16 -11.14
N VAL A 109 4.60 -8.31 -11.74
CA VAL A 109 5.33 -8.43 -13.00
C VAL A 109 4.45 -7.83 -14.09
N HIS A 110 4.94 -6.77 -14.72
CA HIS A 110 4.20 -6.05 -15.75
C HIS A 110 4.39 -6.71 -17.12
N ARG A 111 5.61 -7.16 -17.40
CA ARG A 111 6.00 -7.75 -18.70
C ARG A 111 7.10 -8.77 -18.50
N GLY A 112 7.12 -9.78 -19.37
CA GLY A 112 8.15 -10.81 -19.43
C GLY A 112 8.14 -11.75 -18.23
N GLU A 113 9.30 -12.32 -17.94
CA GLU A 113 9.51 -13.33 -16.89
C GLU A 113 10.67 -12.91 -15.99
N LEU A 114 10.54 -13.14 -14.67
CA LEU A 114 11.63 -13.00 -13.71
C LEU A 114 12.00 -14.37 -13.14
N ARG A 115 13.29 -14.66 -13.02
CA ARG A 115 13.82 -15.94 -12.53
C ARG A 115 14.73 -15.77 -11.31
N GLU A 116 14.76 -16.80 -10.46
CA GLU A 116 15.76 -16.89 -9.40
C GLU A 116 17.18 -16.85 -9.99
N GLY A 117 18.07 -16.09 -9.39
CA GLY A 117 19.45 -15.94 -9.86
C GLY A 117 19.65 -14.99 -11.04
N GLN A 118 18.58 -14.39 -11.59
CA GLN A 118 18.66 -13.46 -12.70
C GLN A 118 19.36 -12.16 -12.28
N GLU A 119 20.23 -11.63 -13.15
CA GLU A 119 20.74 -10.28 -13.05
C GLU A 119 19.67 -9.30 -13.54
N ILE A 120 19.46 -8.25 -12.79
CA ILE A 120 18.42 -7.23 -13.06
C ILE A 120 19.01 -5.82 -12.93
N MET A 121 18.30 -4.87 -13.48
CA MET A 121 18.55 -3.45 -13.29
C MET A 121 17.46 -2.84 -12.42
N LEU A 122 17.84 -2.24 -11.30
CA LEU A 122 16.95 -1.43 -10.49
C LEU A 122 16.92 -0.01 -11.05
N CYS A 123 15.83 0.39 -11.67
CA CYS A 123 15.61 1.73 -12.17
C CYS A 123 15.03 2.60 -11.06
N LYS A 124 15.82 3.54 -10.57
CA LYS A 124 15.47 4.42 -9.46
C LYS A 124 14.66 5.63 -9.91
N ARG A 125 13.99 6.28 -8.94
CA ARG A 125 13.17 7.47 -9.19
C ARG A 125 13.96 8.67 -9.70
N ASP A 126 15.23 8.79 -9.30
CA ASP A 126 16.13 9.85 -9.75
C ASP A 126 16.70 9.61 -11.14
N GLY A 127 16.27 8.53 -11.81
CA GLY A 127 16.77 8.12 -13.12
C GLY A 127 18.07 7.32 -13.07
N SER A 128 18.66 7.11 -11.91
CA SER A 128 19.83 6.25 -11.76
C SER A 128 19.47 4.78 -11.89
N MET A 129 20.41 3.99 -12.41
CA MET A 129 20.24 2.55 -12.62
C MET A 129 21.29 1.79 -11.84
N VAL A 130 20.87 0.81 -11.05
CA VAL A 130 21.72 0.01 -10.18
C VAL A 130 21.59 -1.46 -10.56
N LYS A 131 22.71 -2.08 -10.94
CA LYS A 131 22.74 -3.52 -11.23
C LYS A 131 22.59 -4.31 -9.93
N SER A 132 21.69 -5.31 -9.94
CA SER A 132 21.42 -6.16 -8.81
C SER A 132 21.14 -7.60 -9.27
N LYS A 133 20.91 -8.50 -8.32
CA LYS A 133 20.63 -9.90 -8.61
C LYS A 133 19.50 -10.40 -7.72
N ILE A 134 18.55 -11.10 -8.30
CA ILE A 134 17.49 -11.80 -7.58
C ILE A 134 18.09 -13.00 -6.87
N LYS A 135 17.94 -13.09 -5.55
CA LYS A 135 18.37 -14.28 -4.78
C LYS A 135 17.26 -15.30 -4.69
N GLU A 136 16.02 -14.85 -4.49
CA GLU A 136 14.87 -15.73 -4.28
C GLU A 136 13.60 -15.01 -4.72
N ILE A 137 12.64 -15.77 -5.20
CA ILE A 137 11.30 -15.29 -5.59
C ILE A 137 10.26 -16.10 -4.84
N ASP A 138 9.35 -15.40 -4.17
CA ASP A 138 8.19 -15.99 -3.52
C ASP A 138 6.90 -15.53 -4.19
N VAL A 139 5.91 -16.41 -4.27
CA VAL A 139 4.52 -16.06 -4.59
C VAL A 139 3.64 -16.16 -3.35
N PHE A 140 2.54 -15.43 -3.34
CA PHE A 140 1.59 -15.44 -2.23
C PHE A 140 0.61 -16.60 -2.41
N GLU A 141 0.56 -17.48 -1.43
CA GLU A 141 -0.33 -18.65 -1.41
C GLU A 141 -1.08 -18.71 -0.08
N GLY A 142 -2.39 -18.48 -0.14
CA GLY A 142 -3.20 -18.32 1.07
C GLY A 142 -2.71 -17.18 1.98
N LEU A 143 -2.36 -17.51 3.21
CA LEU A 143 -1.78 -16.56 4.18
C LEU A 143 -0.24 -16.60 4.23
N GLY A 144 0.38 -17.42 3.41
CA GLY A 144 1.83 -17.63 3.39
C GLY A 144 2.48 -17.21 2.09
N ARG A 145 3.74 -17.58 1.97
CA ARG A 145 4.54 -17.43 0.75
C ARG A 145 5.16 -18.77 0.40
N THR A 146 5.23 -19.03 -0.88
CA THR A 146 5.86 -20.24 -1.44
C THR A 146 6.95 -19.81 -2.40
N LYS A 147 8.15 -20.35 -2.22
CA LYS A 147 9.27 -20.13 -3.11
C LYS A 147 9.00 -20.75 -4.48
N VAL A 148 9.33 -20.00 -5.55
CA VAL A 148 9.22 -20.43 -6.94
C VAL A 148 10.49 -20.10 -7.72
N ASP A 149 10.75 -20.83 -8.79
CA ASP A 149 11.93 -20.62 -9.63
C ASP A 149 11.75 -19.43 -10.60
N ALA A 150 10.49 -19.16 -11.01
CA ALA A 150 10.15 -18.11 -11.97
C ALA A 150 8.73 -17.60 -11.75
N VAL A 151 8.48 -16.35 -12.20
CA VAL A 151 7.18 -15.69 -12.25
C VAL A 151 7.01 -14.98 -13.59
N GLN A 152 5.77 -14.90 -14.08
CA GLN A 152 5.43 -14.38 -15.39
C GLN A 152 4.66 -13.05 -15.30
N SER A 153 4.48 -12.41 -16.45
CA SER A 153 3.63 -11.22 -16.58
C SER A 153 2.25 -11.47 -15.97
N GLY A 154 1.79 -10.56 -15.14
CA GLY A 154 0.53 -10.66 -14.40
C GLY A 154 0.69 -11.14 -12.95
N ASP A 155 1.72 -11.92 -12.64
CA ASP A 155 1.95 -12.45 -11.30
C ASP A 155 2.31 -11.36 -10.28
N ILE A 156 1.86 -11.56 -9.04
CA ILE A 156 2.29 -10.78 -7.89
C ILE A 156 3.31 -11.61 -7.11
N CYS A 157 4.50 -11.06 -6.96
CA CYS A 157 5.59 -11.77 -6.30
C CYS A 157 6.34 -10.89 -5.28
N ALA A 158 7.10 -11.57 -4.45
CA ALA A 158 8.02 -10.99 -3.48
C ALA A 158 9.45 -11.35 -3.89
N ILE A 159 10.28 -10.35 -4.17
CA ILE A 159 11.67 -10.51 -4.58
C ILE A 159 12.61 -10.23 -3.43
N ILE A 160 13.50 -11.17 -3.17
CA ILE A 160 14.50 -11.15 -2.11
C ILE A 160 15.89 -11.02 -2.72
N GLY A 161 16.75 -10.22 -2.06
CA GLY A 161 18.16 -10.07 -2.42
C GLY A 161 18.48 -8.80 -3.21
N VAL A 162 17.49 -8.02 -3.58
CA VAL A 162 17.68 -6.66 -4.11
C VAL A 162 17.80 -5.70 -2.93
N GLU A 163 18.76 -4.79 -2.97
CA GLU A 163 19.03 -3.82 -1.90
C GLU A 163 18.82 -2.38 -2.39
N GLY A 164 18.54 -1.48 -1.46
CA GLY A 164 18.46 -0.04 -1.72
C GLY A 164 17.29 0.39 -2.62
N PHE A 165 16.23 -0.41 -2.73
CA PHE A 165 15.05 -0.09 -3.52
C PHE A 165 14.00 0.65 -2.69
N GLU A 166 13.14 1.39 -3.39
CA GLU A 166 11.97 2.08 -2.85
C GLU A 166 10.69 1.73 -3.62
N ILE A 167 9.53 1.99 -3.01
CA ILE A 167 8.23 1.81 -3.71
C ILE A 167 8.16 2.78 -4.89
N GLY A 168 7.63 2.29 -6.02
CA GLY A 168 7.51 3.04 -7.26
C GLY A 168 8.76 2.98 -8.14
N GLU A 169 9.81 2.26 -7.71
CA GLU A 169 10.95 1.92 -8.54
C GLU A 169 10.68 0.65 -9.36
N THR A 170 11.39 0.48 -10.45
CA THR A 170 11.19 -0.64 -11.38
C THR A 170 12.37 -1.60 -11.31
N ILE A 171 12.07 -2.88 -11.17
CA ILE A 171 13.00 -3.97 -11.48
C ILE A 171 12.84 -4.29 -12.95
N ALA A 172 13.90 -4.14 -13.73
CA ALA A 172 13.91 -4.34 -15.17
C ALA A 172 14.99 -5.33 -15.60
N ASP A 173 14.94 -5.78 -16.86
CA ASP A 173 15.99 -6.58 -17.45
C ASP A 173 17.33 -5.86 -17.44
N ALA A 174 18.42 -6.58 -17.19
CA ALA A 174 19.74 -5.98 -17.07
C ALA A 174 20.30 -5.49 -18.43
N ASN A 175 19.86 -6.06 -19.55
CA ASN A 175 20.34 -5.74 -20.88
C ASN A 175 19.47 -4.69 -21.59
N ASP A 176 18.18 -4.63 -21.23
CA ASP A 176 17.21 -3.71 -21.80
C ASP A 176 16.35 -3.09 -20.68
N PRO A 177 16.95 -2.22 -19.85
CA PRO A 177 16.27 -1.65 -18.70
C PRO A 177 15.29 -0.55 -19.12
N GLU A 178 14.00 -0.81 -18.91
CA GLU A 178 12.92 0.12 -19.21
C GLU A 178 12.12 0.44 -17.94
N PRO A 179 12.19 1.68 -17.40
CA PRO A 179 11.47 2.04 -16.19
C PRO A 179 9.97 2.21 -16.45
N LEU A 180 9.15 1.74 -15.53
CA LEU A 180 7.72 2.04 -15.49
C LEU A 180 7.47 3.44 -14.91
N PRO A 181 6.33 4.06 -15.22
CA PRO A 181 5.94 5.31 -14.57
C PRO A 181 5.95 5.18 -13.05
N THR A 182 6.63 6.10 -12.38
CA THR A 182 6.76 6.07 -10.93
C THR A 182 5.42 6.33 -10.24
N ILE A 183 5.15 5.62 -9.15
CA ILE A 183 3.98 5.88 -8.31
C ILE A 183 4.24 7.18 -7.54
N ALA A 184 3.34 8.16 -7.67
CA ALA A 184 3.37 9.35 -6.84
C ALA A 184 3.03 8.95 -5.39
N ILE A 185 4.00 9.13 -4.48
CA ILE A 185 3.76 8.95 -3.05
C ILE A 185 3.32 10.28 -2.48
N ASP A 186 2.20 10.24 -1.79
CA ASP A 186 1.69 11.42 -1.10
C ASP A 186 2.69 11.90 -0.05
N GLU A 187 3.07 13.16 -0.17
CA GLU A 187 3.93 13.80 0.81
C GLU A 187 3.22 13.92 2.18
N PRO A 188 3.98 13.87 3.27
CA PRO A 188 3.41 14.05 4.59
C PRO A 188 2.74 15.43 4.71
N THR A 189 1.61 15.47 5.41
CA THR A 189 0.83 16.69 5.65
C THR A 189 0.98 17.25 7.05
N MET A 190 1.49 16.44 7.96
CA MET A 190 1.65 16.80 9.38
C MET A 190 3.00 16.36 9.93
N SER A 191 3.44 17.07 10.96
CA SER A 191 4.63 16.73 11.73
C SER A 191 4.34 16.77 13.23
N MET A 192 5.06 15.96 14.00
CA MET A 192 5.08 15.97 15.45
C MET A 192 6.52 15.87 15.96
N LEU A 193 6.80 16.56 17.04
CA LEU A 193 8.07 16.44 17.73
C LEU A 193 8.05 15.21 18.64
N PHE A 194 9.00 14.31 18.47
CA PHE A 194 9.25 13.17 19.36
C PHE A 194 10.50 13.45 20.14
N THR A 195 10.43 13.26 21.46
CA THR A 195 11.56 13.50 22.39
C THR A 195 11.66 12.35 23.38
N ILE A 196 12.81 12.18 23.99
CA ILE A 196 12.92 11.31 25.15
C ILE A 196 12.04 11.84 26.27
N ASN A 197 11.58 10.97 27.17
CA ASN A 197 10.86 11.41 28.35
C ASN A 197 11.84 12.05 29.35
N ASN A 198 11.74 13.35 29.59
CA ASN A 198 12.54 14.10 30.57
C ASN A 198 11.74 14.46 31.80
N SER A 199 10.56 13.89 32.00
CA SER A 199 9.71 14.11 33.14
C SER A 199 10.22 13.36 34.39
N PRO A 200 9.71 13.71 35.62
CA PRO A 200 10.00 12.96 36.83
C PRO A 200 9.57 11.48 36.81
N PHE A 201 8.81 11.09 35.81
CA PHE A 201 8.33 9.71 35.59
C PHE A 201 9.20 8.90 34.62
N PHE A 202 10.34 9.43 34.21
CA PHE A 202 11.30 8.76 33.33
C PHE A 202 11.60 7.33 33.80
N GLY A 203 11.47 6.35 32.89
CA GLY A 203 11.77 4.94 33.10
C GLY A 203 10.77 4.19 33.97
N LYS A 204 9.58 4.76 34.26
CA LYS A 204 8.54 4.08 35.05
C LYS A 204 7.58 3.25 34.21
N ASP A 205 7.30 3.66 32.99
CA ASP A 205 6.29 3.06 32.13
C ASP A 205 6.90 2.22 31.00
N GLY A 206 8.12 2.55 30.54
CA GLY A 206 8.78 1.90 29.43
C GLY A 206 10.14 1.26 29.76
N LYS A 207 10.51 0.26 28.97
CA LYS A 207 11.84 -0.37 29.04
C LYS A 207 12.89 0.32 28.17
N PHE A 208 12.43 0.93 27.07
CA PHE A 208 13.28 1.55 26.05
C PHE A 208 13.12 3.08 26.14
N VAL A 209 14.01 3.71 26.89
CA VAL A 209 13.88 5.12 27.30
C VAL A 209 14.98 6.02 26.71
N THR A 210 16.03 5.45 26.11
CA THR A 210 17.17 6.23 25.61
C THR A 210 16.93 6.74 24.20
N SER A 211 17.56 7.86 23.83
CA SER A 211 17.54 8.44 22.48
C SER A 211 17.93 7.41 21.41
N ARG A 212 18.93 6.58 21.68
CA ARG A 212 19.34 5.52 20.76
C ARG A 212 18.22 4.50 20.50
N HIS A 213 17.55 4.03 21.54
CA HIS A 213 16.45 3.07 21.39
C HIS A 213 15.31 3.63 20.53
N ILE A 214 14.92 4.88 20.81
CA ILE A 214 13.85 5.56 20.07
C ILE A 214 14.26 5.79 18.62
N TYR A 215 15.47 6.29 18.39
CA TYR A 215 16.00 6.51 17.04
C TYR A 215 16.05 5.21 16.23
N ASP A 216 16.64 4.14 16.76
CA ASP A 216 16.73 2.85 16.08
C ASP A 216 15.34 2.28 15.74
N ARG A 217 14.36 2.52 16.62
CA ARG A 217 12.97 2.11 16.37
C ARG A 217 12.31 2.94 15.27
N LEU A 218 12.53 4.26 15.26
CA LEU A 218 12.03 5.14 14.21
C LEU A 218 12.65 4.81 12.85
N MET A 219 13.95 4.51 12.80
CA MET A 219 14.61 4.07 11.55
C MET A 219 14.03 2.76 11.02
N LYS A 220 13.77 1.78 11.90
CA LYS A 220 13.07 0.53 11.49
C LYS A 220 11.65 0.77 10.99
N GLU A 221 10.98 1.82 11.46
CA GLU A 221 9.66 2.17 10.94
C GLU A 221 9.76 2.75 9.53
N LEU A 222 10.78 3.54 9.22
CA LEU A 222 11.03 4.07 7.87
C LEU A 222 11.21 2.95 6.84
N ASP A 223 11.79 1.81 7.25
CA ASP A 223 11.96 0.66 6.35
C ASP A 223 10.62 0.06 5.89
N LYS A 224 9.55 0.27 6.67
CA LYS A 224 8.22 -0.30 6.43
C LYS A 224 7.20 0.72 5.95
N ASN A 225 7.43 2.00 6.25
CA ASN A 225 6.43 3.05 6.12
C ASN A 225 6.98 4.26 5.36
N LEU A 226 6.80 4.24 4.04
CA LEU A 226 7.32 5.30 3.15
C LEU A 226 6.65 6.65 3.31
N ALA A 227 5.47 6.69 3.90
CA ALA A 227 4.77 7.94 4.17
C ALA A 227 5.27 8.63 5.45
N LEU A 228 6.18 7.97 6.17
CA LEU A 228 6.84 8.51 7.34
C LEU A 228 8.17 9.14 6.93
N ARG A 229 8.49 10.27 7.52
CA ARG A 229 9.82 10.89 7.42
C ARG A 229 10.28 11.32 8.80
N VAL A 230 11.51 11.03 9.14
CA VAL A 230 12.11 11.37 10.42
C VAL A 230 13.32 12.27 10.16
N VAL A 231 13.33 13.45 10.76
CA VAL A 231 14.41 14.42 10.65
C VAL A 231 14.93 14.72 12.06
N PRO A 232 16.22 14.56 12.33
CA PRO A 232 16.81 14.97 13.60
C PRO A 232 16.65 16.50 13.75
N THR A 233 16.49 16.94 15.00
CA THR A 233 16.51 18.37 15.34
C THR A 233 17.89 18.79 15.84
N ASP A 234 18.05 20.03 16.24
CA ASP A 234 19.30 20.53 16.84
C ASP A 234 19.63 19.85 18.19
N SER A 235 18.67 19.18 18.80
CA SER A 235 18.86 18.39 20.01
C SER A 235 19.08 16.91 19.65
N ALA A 236 20.09 16.29 20.24
CA ALA A 236 20.38 14.87 20.06
C ALA A 236 19.27 13.92 20.56
N ASP A 237 18.34 14.43 21.36
CA ASP A 237 17.31 13.67 22.04
C ASP A 237 15.90 13.95 21.47
N SER A 238 15.82 14.54 20.27
CA SER A 238 14.55 14.90 19.66
C SER A 238 14.57 14.75 18.12
N TRP A 239 13.40 14.38 17.57
CA TRP A 239 13.20 14.14 16.13
C TRP A 239 11.87 14.75 15.71
N LEU A 240 11.86 15.36 14.55
CA LEU A 240 10.64 15.78 13.88
C LEU A 240 10.15 14.65 13.00
N VAL A 241 9.00 14.10 13.36
CA VAL A 241 8.38 12.95 12.67
C VAL A 241 7.22 13.46 11.83
N TYR A 242 7.31 13.20 10.52
CA TYR A 242 6.32 13.63 9.54
C TYR A 242 5.45 12.43 9.13
N GLY A 243 4.15 12.65 8.99
CA GLY A 243 3.20 11.62 8.58
C GLY A 243 2.04 12.18 7.76
N ARG A 244 1.23 11.28 7.19
CA ARG A 244 0.06 11.65 6.36
C ARG A 244 -1.04 12.37 7.14
N GLY A 245 -1.07 12.22 8.46
CA GLY A 245 -2.09 12.83 9.32
C GLY A 245 -1.95 12.41 10.77
N VAL A 246 -2.80 12.98 11.63
CA VAL A 246 -2.78 12.72 13.10
C VAL A 246 -2.95 11.24 13.40
N LEU A 247 -3.91 10.57 12.75
CA LEU A 247 -4.16 9.15 13.00
C LEU A 247 -2.94 8.29 12.68
N HIS A 248 -2.24 8.58 11.60
CA HIS A 248 -1.03 7.85 11.21
C HIS A 248 0.05 7.94 12.29
N LEU A 249 0.32 9.15 12.80
CA LEU A 249 1.29 9.37 13.87
C LEU A 249 0.82 8.79 15.21
N SER A 250 -0.48 8.85 15.51
CA SER A 250 -1.04 8.26 16.73
C SER A 250 -0.92 6.73 16.75
N VAL A 251 -1.11 6.05 15.62
CA VAL A 251 -0.90 4.60 15.50
C VAL A 251 0.56 4.25 15.75
N LEU A 252 1.50 5.02 15.20
CA LEU A 252 2.94 4.83 15.47
C LEU A 252 3.25 4.97 16.97
N ILE A 253 2.79 6.04 17.60
CA ILE A 253 3.00 6.31 19.03
C ILE A 253 2.45 5.15 19.88
N GLU A 254 1.22 4.73 19.60
CA GLU A 254 0.57 3.64 20.34
C GLU A 254 1.30 2.30 20.13
N THR A 255 1.78 2.03 18.93
CA THR A 255 2.57 0.83 18.64
C THR A 255 3.88 0.84 19.41
N MET A 256 4.60 1.95 19.39
CA MET A 256 5.84 2.12 20.17
C MET A 256 5.58 1.96 21.68
N ARG A 257 4.51 2.55 22.19
CA ARG A 257 4.10 2.41 23.59
C ARG A 257 3.86 0.96 23.97
N ARG A 258 3.14 0.19 23.13
CA ARG A 258 2.88 -1.25 23.36
C ARG A 258 4.15 -2.10 23.28
N GLU A 259 5.11 -1.70 22.48
CA GLU A 259 6.43 -2.35 22.40
C GLU A 259 7.33 -2.02 23.62
N GLY A 260 6.90 -1.11 24.49
CA GLY A 260 7.60 -0.71 25.73
C GLY A 260 8.57 0.46 25.54
N TYR A 261 8.40 1.26 24.49
CA TYR A 261 9.12 2.53 24.34
C TYR A 261 8.41 3.63 25.12
N GLU A 262 9.20 4.43 25.82
CA GLU A 262 8.73 5.60 26.57
C GLU A 262 9.28 6.86 25.89
N LEU A 263 8.38 7.73 25.45
CA LEU A 263 8.71 8.97 24.75
C LEU A 263 7.68 10.06 25.06
N GLN A 264 8.09 11.30 24.87
CA GLN A 264 7.18 12.45 24.87
C GLN A 264 6.91 12.87 23.43
N VAL A 265 5.71 13.34 23.17
CA VAL A 265 5.29 13.86 21.86
C VAL A 265 4.78 15.29 21.99
N GLY A 266 5.20 16.13 21.06
CA GLY A 266 4.70 17.50 20.95
C GLY A 266 3.31 17.54 20.30
N GLN A 267 2.76 18.74 20.19
CA GLN A 267 1.51 18.95 19.46
C GLN A 267 1.70 18.71 17.95
N PRO A 268 0.72 18.11 17.26
CA PRO A 268 0.75 17.95 15.82
C PRO A 268 0.73 19.33 15.15
N GLN A 269 1.61 19.50 14.16
CA GLN A 269 1.71 20.72 13.36
C GLN A 269 1.39 20.40 11.90
N VAL A 270 0.56 21.23 11.28
CA VAL A 270 0.24 21.11 9.85
C VAL A 270 1.38 21.69 9.04
N ILE A 271 1.80 20.98 8.00
CA ILE A 271 2.83 21.45 7.07
C ILE A 271 2.16 22.41 6.08
N ILE A 272 2.60 23.66 6.11
CA ILE A 272 2.15 24.70 5.18
C ILE A 272 3.20 24.80 4.06
N LYS A 273 2.76 24.61 2.82
CA LYS A 273 3.59 24.84 1.62
C LYS A 273 3.20 26.17 0.98
N GLU A 274 4.17 26.84 0.42
CA GLU A 274 3.96 28.03 -0.42
C GLU A 274 4.00 27.59 -1.88
N ILE A 275 2.86 27.73 -2.57
CA ILE A 275 2.71 27.40 -3.99
C ILE A 275 2.30 28.71 -4.68
N ASP A 276 3.08 29.16 -5.66
CA ASP A 276 2.87 30.39 -6.40
C ASP A 276 2.67 31.67 -5.55
N GLY A 277 3.34 31.70 -4.36
CA GLY A 277 3.25 32.83 -3.44
C GLY A 277 2.08 32.78 -2.47
N GLU A 278 1.23 31.75 -2.55
CA GLU A 278 0.12 31.52 -1.60
C GLU A 278 0.47 30.36 -0.64
N LYS A 279 0.16 30.58 0.63
CA LYS A 279 0.32 29.55 1.66
C LYS A 279 -0.82 28.56 1.57
N CYS A 280 -0.54 27.38 1.06
CA CYS A 280 -1.48 26.29 0.89
C CYS A 280 -1.28 25.21 1.93
N ASN A 281 -2.41 24.77 2.52
CA ASN A 281 -2.50 23.54 3.29
C ASN A 281 -3.18 22.50 2.38
N ARG A 282 -2.63 21.27 2.31
CA ARG A 282 -3.18 20.21 1.44
C ARG A 282 -4.63 19.80 1.78
N ALA A 283 -5.14 20.20 2.95
CA ALA A 283 -6.55 20.03 3.31
C ALA A 283 -7.48 21.03 2.58
N ASN A 284 -6.95 22.14 2.08
CA ASN A 284 -7.63 23.09 1.23
C ASN A 284 -6.93 23.06 -0.14
N SER A 285 -7.38 22.17 -1.02
CA SER A 285 -7.05 22.30 -2.43
C SER A 285 -7.38 23.73 -2.84
N CYS A 286 -6.40 24.48 -3.33
CA CYS A 286 -6.68 25.71 -4.07
C CYS A 286 -7.62 25.31 -5.23
N ARG A 287 -8.92 25.49 -5.05
CA ARG A 287 -9.89 25.43 -6.12
C ARG A 287 -9.74 26.74 -6.87
N SER A 288 -9.04 26.68 -8.01
CA SER A 288 -9.25 27.65 -9.09
C SER A 288 -10.49 27.27 -9.87
#